data_aa6443b9e33833e5a3d0aae6971aff06
#
_entry.id   aa6443b9e33833e5a3d0aae6971aff06
#
_cell.length_a   1.000
_cell.length_b   1.000
_cell.length_c   1.000
_cell.angle_alpha   90.00
_cell.angle_beta   90.00
_cell.angle_gamma   90.00
#
_symmetry.space_group_name_H-M   'P 1'
#
loop_
_entity.id
_entity.type
_entity.pdbx_description
1 polymer ?
#
loop_
_entity_poly.entity_id
_entity_poly.type
_entity_poly.pdbx_seq_one_letter_code
_entity_poly.pdbx_strand_id
1 'polypeptide(L)'
;MINLAELGRVFIVCGKTDILRGIDSLAYIVKKSFNLDPFSGCVFLFCGSRRDRFKALYWDGQGFWLLYKRFENGKLAWPNNEDEVRELSDEQVMRLMQGFTIDPKINTARA
;
A
#
# COMPACT_ATOMS: atom_id res chain seq x y z
N MET A 1 -4.89 0.60 17.07
CA MET A 1 -4.55 0.27 15.68
C MET A 1 -4.03 1.52 14.97
N ILE A 2 -2.98 1.38 14.17
CA ILE A 2 -2.45 2.51 13.41
C ILE A 2 -3.38 2.79 12.23
N ASN A 3 -3.82 4.04 12.11
CA ASN A 3 -4.57 4.48 10.94
C ASN A 3 -3.60 5.13 9.95
N LEU A 4 -3.25 4.41 8.89
CA LEU A 4 -2.27 4.89 7.92
C LEU A 4 -2.71 6.17 7.23
N ALA A 5 -4.01 6.36 7.03
CA ALA A 5 -4.54 7.55 6.36
C ALA A 5 -4.33 8.83 7.18
N GLU A 6 -4.12 8.71 8.49
CA GLU A 6 -3.82 9.86 9.34
C GLU A 6 -2.37 10.33 9.24
N LEU A 7 -1.48 9.47 8.72
CA LEU A 7 -0.06 9.83 8.56
C LEU A 7 0.14 10.77 7.37
N GLY A 8 -0.60 10.55 6.29
CA GLY A 8 -0.47 11.34 5.07
C GLY A 8 -1.24 10.67 3.93
N ARG A 9 -1.03 11.18 2.73
CA ARG A 9 -1.61 10.57 1.52
C ARG A 9 -1.05 9.16 1.39
N VAL A 10 -1.91 8.23 1.00
CA VAL A 10 -1.55 6.82 0.90
C VAL A 10 -1.56 6.39 -0.56
N PHE A 11 -0.45 5.78 -0.97
CA PHE A 11 -0.30 5.19 -2.30
C PHE A 11 -0.11 3.69 -2.16
N ILE A 12 -0.73 2.91 -3.02
CA ILE A 12 -0.56 1.47 -3.06
C ILE A 12 0.22 1.10 -4.32
N VAL A 13 1.31 0.35 -4.13
CA VAL A 13 2.08 -0.21 -5.23
C VAL A 13 1.42 -1.53 -5.60
N CYS A 14 0.77 -1.54 -6.76
CA CYS A 14 0.01 -2.70 -7.22
C CYS A 14 0.94 -3.85 -7.63
N GLY A 15 0.37 -5.05 -7.72
CA GLY A 15 1.17 -6.22 -8.06
C GLY A 15 2.01 -6.72 -6.89
N LYS A 16 3.08 -7.41 -7.21
CA LYS A 16 3.98 -7.99 -6.23
C LYS A 16 5.27 -7.21 -6.14
N THR A 17 5.70 -6.93 -4.92
CA THR A 17 7.01 -6.39 -4.61
C THR A 17 7.71 -7.36 -3.69
N ASP A 18 9.01 -7.52 -3.82
CA ASP A 18 9.78 -8.31 -2.84
C ASP A 18 9.82 -7.54 -1.52
N ILE A 19 8.95 -7.91 -0.58
CA ILE A 19 8.85 -7.22 0.71
C ILE A 19 9.94 -7.63 1.71
N LEU A 20 10.86 -8.52 1.32
CA LEU A 20 12.08 -8.72 2.11
C LEU A 20 13.02 -7.53 1.96
N ARG A 21 12.79 -6.67 0.98
CA ARG A 21 13.60 -5.47 0.79
C ARG A 21 13.42 -4.51 1.96
N GLY A 22 14.50 -3.79 2.26
CA GLY A 22 14.51 -2.77 3.30
C GLY A 22 14.16 -1.39 2.78
N ILE A 23 14.37 -0.40 3.62
CA ILE A 23 13.98 1.00 3.38
C ILE A 23 14.57 1.53 2.07
N ASP A 24 15.88 1.40 1.88
CA ASP A 24 16.54 2.01 0.72
C ASP A 24 16.05 1.41 -0.59
N SER A 25 15.85 0.10 -0.63
CA SER A 25 15.37 -0.56 -1.84
C SER A 25 13.94 -0.19 -2.17
N LEU A 26 13.06 -0.09 -1.16
CA LEU A 26 11.67 0.29 -1.38
C LEU A 26 11.56 1.77 -1.76
N ALA A 27 12.34 2.65 -1.14
CA ALA A 27 12.41 4.05 -1.52
C ALA A 27 12.89 4.22 -2.96
N TYR A 28 13.86 3.39 -3.38
CA TYR A 28 14.34 3.39 -4.76
C TYR A 28 13.24 3.01 -5.75
N ILE A 29 12.42 2.02 -5.43
CA ILE A 29 11.28 1.63 -6.26
C ILE A 29 10.30 2.80 -6.44
N VAL A 30 9.96 3.47 -5.34
CA VAL A 30 9.07 4.64 -5.39
C VAL A 30 9.60 5.69 -6.36
N LYS A 31 10.89 5.99 -6.26
CA LYS A 31 11.50 7.04 -7.06
C LYS A 31 11.71 6.62 -8.51
N LYS A 32 12.28 5.44 -8.75
CA LYS A 32 12.72 5.04 -10.08
C LYS A 32 11.61 4.39 -10.90
N SER A 33 10.79 3.54 -10.28
CA SER A 33 9.75 2.83 -11.01
C SER A 33 8.49 3.68 -11.18
N PHE A 34 8.20 4.57 -10.24
CA PHE A 34 6.93 5.31 -10.25
C PHE A 34 7.12 6.83 -10.32
N ASN A 35 8.36 7.31 -10.32
CA ASN A 35 8.66 8.74 -10.38
C ASN A 35 7.94 9.54 -9.30
N LEU A 36 7.86 8.99 -8.11
CA LEU A 36 7.32 9.65 -6.94
C LEU A 36 8.45 9.94 -5.95
N ASP A 37 8.20 10.86 -5.03
CA ASP A 37 9.19 11.27 -4.05
C ASP A 37 9.01 10.47 -2.76
N PRO A 38 9.95 9.59 -2.39
CA PRO A 38 9.84 8.84 -1.14
C PRO A 38 9.96 9.74 0.10
N PHE A 39 10.47 10.96 -0.03
CA PHE A 39 10.57 11.92 1.07
C PHE A 39 9.37 12.85 1.15
N SER A 40 8.28 12.54 0.46
CA SER A 40 7.12 13.43 0.36
C SER A 40 6.23 13.48 1.60
N GLY A 41 6.41 12.55 2.53
CA GLY A 41 5.47 12.38 3.63
C GLY A 41 4.26 11.55 3.28
N CYS A 42 4.21 11.03 2.06
CA CYS A 42 3.19 10.06 1.67
C CYS A 42 3.53 8.67 2.23
N VAL A 43 2.52 7.85 2.40
CA VAL A 43 2.66 6.47 2.82
C VAL A 43 2.62 5.59 1.57
N PHE A 44 3.61 4.70 1.41
CA PHE A 44 3.66 3.79 0.27
C PHE A 44 3.49 2.36 0.75
N LEU A 45 2.49 1.67 0.22
CA LEU A 45 2.14 0.31 0.63
C LEU A 45 2.64 -0.70 -0.40
N PHE A 46 3.30 -1.75 0.10
CA PHE A 46 3.88 -2.82 -0.71
C PHE A 46 3.43 -4.19 -0.19
N CYS A 47 3.17 -5.11 -1.10
CA CYS A 47 2.79 -6.48 -0.76
C CYS A 47 3.55 -7.45 -1.66
N GLY A 48 3.94 -8.57 -1.11
CA GLY A 48 4.59 -9.64 -1.86
C GLY A 48 3.59 -10.67 -2.37
N SER A 49 4.09 -11.87 -2.68
CA SER A 49 3.23 -12.96 -3.13
C SER A 49 2.29 -13.46 -2.03
N ARG A 50 2.70 -13.32 -0.76
CA ARG A 50 1.84 -13.65 0.37
C ARG A 50 0.95 -12.46 0.69
N ARG A 51 -0.34 -12.65 0.55
CA ARG A 51 -1.33 -11.57 0.69
C ARG A 51 -1.81 -11.38 2.13
N ASP A 52 -1.20 -12.04 3.10
CA ASP A 52 -1.52 -11.89 4.52
C ASP A 52 -0.62 -10.87 5.24
N ARG A 53 0.23 -10.17 4.49
CA ARG A 53 1.17 -9.21 5.07
C ARG A 53 1.52 -8.10 4.08
N PHE A 54 1.90 -6.93 4.62
CA PHE A 54 2.36 -5.82 3.79
C PHE A 54 3.38 -4.98 4.56
N LYS A 55 4.08 -4.14 3.81
CA LYS A 55 4.96 -3.11 4.39
C LYS A 55 4.49 -1.73 3.97
N ALA A 56 4.64 -0.77 4.88
CA ALA A 56 4.33 0.63 4.62
C ALA A 56 5.59 1.46 4.87
N LEU A 57 6.01 2.23 3.87
CA LEU A 57 7.15 3.12 3.94
C LEU A 57 6.65 4.55 4.12
N TYR A 58 7.17 5.26 5.11
CA TYR A 58 6.73 6.61 5.44
C TYR A 58 7.90 7.45 5.95
N TRP A 59 8.07 8.62 5.35
CA TRP A 59 9.05 9.63 5.77
C TRP A 59 8.36 10.67 6.65
N ASP A 60 8.82 10.85 7.89
CA ASP A 60 8.18 11.72 8.87
C ASP A 60 8.82 13.11 8.99
N GLY A 61 9.76 13.43 8.11
CA GLY A 61 10.51 14.67 8.15
C GLY A 61 11.90 14.51 8.75
N GLN A 62 12.15 13.43 9.46
CA GLN A 62 13.43 13.14 10.09
C GLN A 62 14.02 11.81 9.68
N GLY A 63 13.17 10.85 9.39
CA GLY A 63 13.62 9.50 9.06
C GLY A 63 12.50 8.69 8.45
N PHE A 64 12.87 7.52 7.94
CA PHE A 64 11.91 6.59 7.39
C PHE A 64 11.41 5.63 8.45
N TRP A 65 10.10 5.42 8.42
CA TRP A 65 9.44 4.32 9.09
C TRP A 65 9.18 3.24 8.06
N LEU A 66 9.49 2.01 8.41
CA LEU A 66 9.09 0.85 7.62
C LEU A 66 8.23 -0.02 8.53
N LEU A 67 6.92 0.07 8.33
CA LEU A 67 5.96 -0.66 9.13
C LEU A 67 5.66 -1.98 8.45
N TYR A 68 5.64 -3.05 9.23
CA TYR A 68 5.34 -4.39 8.74
C TYR A 68 4.13 -4.90 9.49
N LYS A 69 3.12 -5.34 8.76
CA LYS A 69 1.93 -5.93 9.38
C LYS A 69 1.63 -7.28 8.74
N ARG A 70 1.42 -8.28 9.59
CA ARG A 70 0.94 -9.60 9.20
C ARG A 70 -0.43 -9.81 9.80
N PHE A 71 -1.39 -10.23 8.97
CA PHE A 71 -2.72 -10.58 9.43
C PHE A 71 -2.70 -12.03 9.90
N GLU A 72 -3.23 -12.28 11.09
CA GLU A 72 -3.29 -13.64 11.64
C GLU A 72 -4.43 -14.44 11.01
N ASN A 73 -5.49 -13.75 10.56
CA ASN A 73 -6.61 -14.37 9.88
C ASN A 73 -6.96 -13.55 8.64
N GLY A 74 -7.24 -14.25 7.55
CA GLY A 74 -7.65 -13.61 6.30
C GLY A 74 -6.49 -13.12 5.47
N LYS A 75 -6.83 -12.51 4.35
CA LYS A 75 -5.88 -12.01 3.36
C LYS A 75 -6.33 -10.67 2.84
N LEU A 76 -5.35 -9.91 2.32
CA LEU A 76 -5.63 -8.66 1.63
C LEU A 76 -6.06 -8.94 0.20
N ALA A 77 -7.04 -8.18 -0.28
CA ALA A 77 -7.41 -8.16 -1.69
C ALA A 77 -6.55 -7.10 -2.38
N TRP A 78 -5.31 -7.46 -2.69
CA TRP A 78 -4.32 -6.53 -3.25
C TRP A 78 -4.51 -6.36 -4.74
N PRO A 79 -4.48 -5.13 -5.29
CA PRO A 79 -4.59 -4.92 -6.73
C PRO A 79 -3.41 -5.58 -7.45
N ASN A 80 -3.69 -6.26 -8.54
CA ASN A 80 -2.70 -7.07 -9.25
C ASN A 80 -2.06 -6.39 -10.46
N ASN A 81 -2.41 -5.15 -10.75
CA ASN A 81 -1.91 -4.45 -11.92
C ASN A 81 -0.43 -4.13 -11.75
N GLU A 82 0.43 -4.92 -12.39
CA GLU A 82 1.88 -4.71 -12.32
C GLU A 82 2.23 -3.31 -12.84
N ASP A 83 3.32 -2.76 -12.30
CA ASP A 83 3.88 -1.46 -12.69
C ASP A 83 2.91 -0.29 -12.52
N GLU A 84 1.93 -0.43 -11.63
CA GLU A 84 0.97 0.61 -11.34
C GLU A 84 1.05 1.02 -9.87
N VAL A 85 0.93 2.33 -9.62
CA VAL A 85 0.78 2.87 -8.29
C VAL A 85 -0.51 3.71 -8.27
N ARG A 86 -1.31 3.57 -7.22
CA ARG A 86 -2.57 4.30 -7.10
C ARG A 86 -2.64 5.01 -5.77
N GLU A 87 -3.18 6.22 -5.81
CA GLU A 87 -3.50 6.92 -4.57
C GLU A 87 -4.83 6.40 -4.02
N LEU A 88 -4.88 6.13 -2.72
CA LEU A 88 -6.07 5.62 -2.04
C LEU A 88 -6.73 6.73 -1.23
N SER A 89 -8.05 6.78 -1.26
CA SER A 89 -8.82 7.59 -0.31
C SER A 89 -8.81 6.94 1.06
N ASP A 90 -9.22 7.69 2.08
CA ASP A 90 -9.34 7.15 3.44
C ASP A 90 -10.26 5.93 3.47
N GLU A 91 -11.36 5.99 2.73
CA GLU A 91 -12.30 4.86 2.64
C GLU A 91 -11.65 3.64 1.99
N GLN A 92 -10.87 3.85 0.93
CA GLN A 92 -10.17 2.74 0.26
C GLN A 92 -9.12 2.10 1.17
N VAL A 93 -8.40 2.89 1.96
CA VAL A 93 -7.47 2.36 2.96
C VAL A 93 -8.23 1.49 3.96
N MET A 94 -9.37 1.97 4.44
CA MET A 94 -10.18 1.22 5.39
C MET A 94 -10.67 -0.09 4.80
N ARG A 95 -11.15 -0.07 3.55
CA ARG A 95 -11.58 -1.28 2.86
C ARG A 95 -10.44 -2.29 2.72
N LEU A 96 -9.26 -1.81 2.31
CA LEU A 96 -8.08 -2.67 2.17
C LEU A 96 -7.74 -3.36 3.49
N MET A 97 -7.74 -2.61 4.58
CA MET A 97 -7.39 -3.16 5.90
C MET A 97 -8.41 -4.16 6.40
N GLN A 98 -9.62 -4.13 5.90
CA GLN A 98 -10.68 -5.08 6.23
C GLN A 98 -10.71 -6.30 5.31
N GLY A 99 -9.81 -6.37 4.34
CA GLY A 99 -9.74 -7.48 3.40
C GLY A 99 -10.62 -7.33 2.18
N PHE A 100 -11.23 -6.16 1.97
CA PHE A 100 -12.05 -5.89 0.80
C PHE A 100 -11.22 -5.30 -0.33
N THR A 101 -11.74 -5.40 -1.56
CA THR A 101 -11.14 -4.71 -2.69
C THR A 101 -11.26 -3.20 -2.49
N ILE A 102 -10.27 -2.46 -2.98
CA ILE A 102 -10.27 -1.00 -2.85
C ILE A 102 -11.35 -0.34 -3.71
N ASP A 103 -11.73 -0.99 -4.80
CA ASP A 103 -12.81 -0.52 -5.64
C ASP A 103 -14.03 -1.42 -5.39
N PRO A 104 -15.12 -0.87 -4.85
CA PRO A 104 -16.33 -1.66 -4.66
C PRO A 104 -16.86 -2.19 -5.99
N LYS A 105 -17.32 -3.42 -5.97
CA LYS A 105 -17.98 -3.96 -7.14
C LYS A 105 -19.26 -3.17 -7.39
N ILE A 106 -19.39 -2.66 -8.61
CA ILE A 106 -20.65 -2.04 -9.02
C ILE A 106 -21.56 -3.14 -9.52
N ASN A 107 -22.75 -3.24 -8.92
CA ASN A 107 -23.74 -4.18 -9.39
C ASN A 107 -24.49 -3.57 -10.57
N THR A 108 -24.15 -4.03 -11.76
CA THR A 108 -24.79 -3.57 -12.99
C THR A 108 -25.85 -4.53 -13.51
N ALA A 109 -26.14 -5.58 -12.75
CA ALA A 109 -27.05 -6.61 -13.21
C ALA A 109 -28.51 -6.16 -13.23
N ARG A 110 -28.85 -5.11 -12.51
CA ARG A 110 -30.13 -4.61 -12.49
C ARG A 110 -30.30 -3.82 -13.55
N ALA A 111 -31.00 -3.82 -13.94
CA ALA A 111 -31.25 -3.01 -15.10
C ALA A 111 -32.14 -1.87 -14.77
#